data_ed8d93413cded26a4507becddb31193a
#
_entry.id   ed8d93413cded26a4507becddb31193a
#
_cell.length_a   1.000
_cell.length_b   1.000
_cell.length_c   1.000
_cell.angle_alpha   90.00
_cell.angle_beta   90.00
_cell.angle_gamma   90.00
#
_symmetry.space_group_name_H-M   'P 1'
#
loop_
_entity.id
_entity.type
_entity.pdbx_description
1 polymer ?
#
loop_
_entity_poly.entity_id
_entity_poly.type
_entity_poly.pdbx_seq_one_letter_code
_entity_poly.pdbx_strand_id
1 'polypeptide(L)'
;MPNLASFHPQIVHFVVALLFLGVALRLVSLTGKLRFTDSAAATLLIIGAIASWFAVKSGTDAHGPVERIPGTRDMVIRHEEGGKTTRNIFLAVAAIEVLGLAFARRQNLVRYTRYAHFASAALGIFGASQLYETAEHGGELVYSYAGGPGLRTGDPKDVERLLLAGLYNQSREDRKSKRFADAAGLVAEMRRRFPNDTNVRFLGVESLMDRKDYRGVLTAVDSMSFAATDARNRARQATFRADAWLALNKPDSARAALAPVVTAFPQNTRLKAKLDSIK
;
A
#
# COMPACT_ATOMS: atom_id res chain seq x y z
N MET A 1 25.07 3.56 20.22
CA MET A 1 23.62 3.32 20.29
C MET A 1 23.33 1.95 19.70
N PRO A 2 22.31 1.21 20.19
CA PRO A 2 21.93 -0.06 19.59
C PRO A 2 21.50 0.13 18.13
N ASN A 3 21.56 -0.96 17.33
CA ASN A 3 21.06 -0.96 15.96
C ASN A 3 19.51 -0.94 15.96
N LEU A 4 18.92 0.05 15.32
CA LEU A 4 17.48 0.27 15.27
C LEU A 4 16.86 -0.07 13.91
N ALA A 5 17.61 -0.66 12.98
CA ALA A 5 17.17 -0.92 11.61
C ALA A 5 15.82 -1.67 11.54
N SER A 6 15.65 -2.72 12.37
CA SER A 6 14.43 -3.53 12.40
C SER A 6 13.18 -2.78 12.91
N PHE A 7 13.39 -1.70 13.66
CA PHE A 7 12.30 -0.86 14.18
C PHE A 7 11.99 0.35 13.29
N HIS A 8 12.74 0.53 12.20
CA HIS A 8 12.58 1.69 11.31
C HIS A 8 11.12 1.88 10.84
N PRO A 9 10.39 0.86 10.37
CA PRO A 9 9.01 1.03 9.93
C PRO A 9 8.09 1.56 11.04
N GLN A 10 8.18 0.99 12.25
CA GLN A 10 7.35 1.39 13.39
C GLN A 10 7.64 2.84 13.81
N ILE A 11 8.93 3.21 13.90
CA ILE A 11 9.34 4.57 14.27
C ILE A 11 8.83 5.58 13.24
N VAL A 12 8.99 5.28 11.94
CA VAL A 12 8.55 6.18 10.86
C VAL A 12 7.04 6.39 10.88
N HIS A 13 6.23 5.33 11.04
CA HIS A 13 4.78 5.47 11.10
C HIS A 13 4.35 6.37 12.26
N PHE A 14 5.01 6.24 13.42
CA PHE A 14 4.74 7.10 14.57
C PHE A 14 5.09 8.56 14.28
N VAL A 15 6.26 8.83 13.70
CA VAL A 15 6.69 10.19 13.34
C VAL A 15 5.74 10.83 12.32
N VAL A 16 5.37 10.10 11.28
CA VAL A 16 4.44 10.56 10.23
C VAL A 16 3.10 10.98 10.86
N ALA A 17 2.53 10.14 11.72
CA ALA A 17 1.26 10.43 12.38
C ALA A 17 1.35 11.70 13.27
N LEU A 18 2.40 11.81 14.10
CA LEU A 18 2.58 12.96 15.00
C LEU A 18 2.74 14.27 14.24
N LEU A 19 3.57 14.27 13.19
CA LEU A 19 3.89 15.50 12.46
C LEU A 19 2.72 15.98 11.61
N PHE A 20 2.05 15.10 10.85
CA PHE A 20 0.86 15.51 10.08
C PHE A 20 -0.27 15.98 10.98
N LEU A 21 -0.57 15.27 12.07
CA LEU A 21 -1.60 15.68 13.00
C LEU A 21 -1.22 16.98 13.70
N GLY A 22 0.06 17.14 14.08
CA GLY A 22 0.58 18.36 14.68
C GLY A 22 0.41 19.58 13.77
N VAL A 23 0.75 19.47 12.48
CA VAL A 23 0.55 20.55 11.48
C VAL A 23 -0.94 20.84 11.30
N ALA A 24 -1.78 19.82 11.15
CA ALA A 24 -3.23 19.99 11.02
C ALA A 24 -3.82 20.73 12.23
N LEU A 25 -3.46 20.34 13.45
CA LEU A 25 -3.92 21.01 14.67
C LEU A 25 -3.36 22.43 14.79
N ARG A 26 -2.13 22.69 14.34
CA ARG A 26 -1.58 24.07 14.30
C ARG A 26 -2.39 24.95 13.36
N LEU A 27 -2.78 24.48 12.19
CA LEU A 27 -3.66 25.20 11.28
C LEU A 27 -5.04 25.49 11.90
N VAL A 28 -5.64 24.49 12.55
CA VAL A 28 -6.92 24.68 13.25
C VAL A 28 -6.78 25.68 14.38
N SER A 29 -5.67 25.68 15.13
CA SER A 29 -5.45 26.59 16.26
C SER A 29 -5.43 28.06 15.84
N LEU A 30 -4.97 28.36 14.61
CA LEU A 30 -4.97 29.73 14.06
C LEU A 30 -6.37 30.33 13.91
N THR A 31 -7.41 29.49 13.85
CA THR A 31 -8.81 29.95 13.80
C THR A 31 -9.32 30.46 15.15
N GLY A 32 -8.66 30.12 16.26
CA GLY A 32 -9.07 30.46 17.64
C GLY A 32 -10.34 29.74 18.13
N LYS A 33 -10.98 28.90 17.29
CA LYS A 33 -12.27 28.24 17.63
C LYS A 33 -12.12 27.13 18.67
N LEU A 34 -11.02 26.38 18.62
CA LEU A 34 -10.78 25.20 19.46
C LEU A 34 -9.50 25.40 20.28
N ARG A 35 -9.63 25.87 21.52
CA ARG A 35 -8.49 26.24 22.39
C ARG A 35 -7.50 25.10 22.65
N PHE A 36 -7.99 23.85 22.74
CA PHE A 36 -7.12 22.68 23.01
C PHE A 36 -6.14 22.39 21.87
N THR A 37 -6.46 22.83 20.64
CA THR A 37 -5.63 22.53 19.46
C THR A 37 -4.28 23.24 19.50
N ASP A 38 -4.17 24.32 20.22
CA ASP A 38 -2.93 25.08 20.37
C ASP A 38 -1.85 24.29 21.14
N SER A 39 -2.19 23.84 22.34
CA SER A 39 -1.28 23.04 23.16
C SER A 39 -1.05 21.66 22.57
N ALA A 40 -2.07 21.05 21.99
CA ALA A 40 -1.96 19.76 21.32
C ALA A 40 -1.00 19.84 20.12
N ALA A 41 -1.12 20.87 19.27
CA ALA A 41 -0.22 21.09 18.13
C ALA A 41 1.24 21.23 18.59
N ALA A 42 1.50 22.11 19.56
CA ALA A 42 2.85 22.31 20.09
C ALA A 42 3.45 20.99 20.63
N THR A 43 2.67 20.24 21.41
CA THR A 43 3.10 18.96 21.97
C THR A 43 3.45 17.96 20.88
N LEU A 44 2.56 17.77 19.89
CA LEU A 44 2.77 16.79 18.81
C LEU A 44 3.93 17.17 17.91
N LEU A 45 4.09 18.46 17.55
CA LEU A 45 5.19 18.93 16.71
C LEU A 45 6.53 18.79 17.43
N ILE A 46 6.62 19.09 18.71
CA ILE A 46 7.86 18.94 19.49
C ILE A 46 8.22 17.45 19.64
N ILE A 47 7.29 16.61 20.06
CA ILE A 47 7.53 15.17 20.22
C ILE A 47 7.85 14.52 18.86
N GLY A 48 7.12 14.88 17.79
CA GLY A 48 7.35 14.40 16.45
C GLY A 48 8.74 14.79 15.91
N ALA A 49 9.19 16.02 16.19
CA ALA A 49 10.53 16.47 15.83
C ALA A 49 11.63 15.70 16.57
N ILE A 50 11.46 15.41 17.85
CA ILE A 50 12.38 14.58 18.63
C ILE A 50 12.38 13.13 18.07
N ALA A 51 11.19 12.58 17.80
CA ALA A 51 11.05 11.24 17.26
C ALA A 51 11.66 11.11 15.85
N SER A 52 11.65 12.17 15.04
CA SER A 52 12.27 12.19 13.70
C SER A 52 13.79 11.96 13.75
N TRP A 53 14.43 12.31 14.84
CA TRP A 53 15.85 12.02 15.06
C TRP A 53 16.10 10.50 15.14
N PHE A 54 15.22 9.79 15.83
CA PHE A 54 15.26 8.32 15.92
C PHE A 54 14.89 7.66 14.57
N ALA A 55 13.97 8.27 13.81
CA ALA A 55 13.65 7.80 12.47
C ALA A 55 14.86 7.86 11.53
N VAL A 56 15.57 8.99 11.49
CA VAL A 56 16.79 9.13 10.69
C VAL A 56 17.86 8.15 11.17
N LYS A 57 18.07 8.00 12.49
CA LYS A 57 19.03 7.05 13.04
C LYS A 57 18.73 5.61 12.62
N SER A 58 17.48 5.19 12.75
CA SER A 58 17.06 3.83 12.36
C SER A 58 17.17 3.60 10.84
N GLY A 59 16.90 4.63 10.03
CA GLY A 59 17.09 4.60 8.57
C GLY A 59 18.57 4.46 8.20
N THR A 60 19.45 5.22 8.84
CA THR A 60 20.91 5.10 8.64
C THR A 60 21.42 3.71 9.03
N ASP A 61 20.87 3.11 10.10
CA ASP A 61 21.23 1.74 10.49
C ASP A 61 20.78 0.70 9.46
N ALA A 62 19.67 0.97 8.75
CA ALA A 62 19.15 0.10 7.69
C ALA A 62 19.81 0.32 6.33
N HIS A 63 20.49 1.45 6.11
CA HIS A 63 21.04 1.88 4.81
C HIS A 63 21.91 0.80 4.15
N GLY A 64 22.96 0.35 4.83
CA GLY A 64 23.96 -0.54 4.25
C GLY A 64 23.41 -1.87 3.70
N PRO A 65 22.58 -2.61 4.44
CA PRO A 65 21.92 -3.81 3.93
C PRO A 65 21.03 -3.55 2.70
N VAL A 66 20.28 -2.43 2.68
CA VAL A 66 19.36 -2.11 1.59
C VAL A 66 20.11 -1.63 0.35
N GLU A 67 21.15 -0.81 0.49
CA GLU A 67 21.98 -0.34 -0.62
C GLU A 67 22.63 -1.48 -1.43
N ARG A 68 22.85 -2.65 -0.80
CA ARG A 68 23.43 -3.83 -1.48
C ARG A 68 22.44 -4.56 -2.39
N ILE A 69 21.17 -4.25 -2.31
CA ILE A 69 20.18 -4.82 -3.22
C ILE A 69 20.40 -4.18 -4.60
N PRO A 70 20.55 -4.96 -5.69
CA PRO A 70 20.81 -4.40 -7.02
C PRO A 70 19.73 -3.38 -7.43
N GLY A 71 20.16 -2.19 -7.85
CA GLY A 71 19.28 -1.12 -8.33
C GLY A 71 18.72 -0.18 -7.27
N THR A 72 18.97 -0.42 -5.97
CA THR A 72 18.36 0.40 -4.90
C THR A 72 19.14 1.66 -4.54
N ARG A 73 20.43 1.72 -4.87
CA ARG A 73 21.35 2.73 -4.31
C ARG A 73 20.85 4.17 -4.40
N ASP A 74 20.44 4.59 -5.59
CA ASP A 74 19.98 5.98 -5.80
C ASP A 74 18.73 6.30 -5.00
N MET A 75 17.81 5.34 -4.88
CA MET A 75 16.58 5.50 -4.11
C MET A 75 16.86 5.54 -2.61
N VAL A 76 17.77 4.71 -2.10
CA VAL A 76 18.18 4.74 -0.68
C VAL A 76 18.79 6.09 -0.33
N ILE A 77 19.66 6.63 -1.18
CA ILE A 77 20.29 7.95 -0.97
C ILE A 77 19.20 9.04 -0.93
N ARG A 78 18.31 9.08 -1.92
CA ARG A 78 17.21 10.06 -1.96
C ARG A 78 16.31 9.99 -0.72
N HIS A 79 15.93 8.77 -0.31
CA HIS A 79 15.12 8.58 0.89
C HIS A 79 15.84 9.07 2.16
N GLU A 80 17.14 8.78 2.32
CA GLU A 80 17.92 9.22 3.46
C GLU A 80 18.08 10.74 3.49
N GLU A 81 18.38 11.38 2.35
CA GLU A 81 18.49 12.84 2.22
C GLU A 81 17.15 13.53 2.51
N GLY A 82 16.06 13.01 1.97
CA GLY A 82 14.70 13.46 2.27
C GLY A 82 14.38 13.37 3.76
N GLY A 83 14.73 12.25 4.41
CA GLY A 83 14.56 12.06 5.85
C GLY A 83 15.36 13.06 6.68
N LYS A 84 16.61 13.33 6.33
CA LYS A 84 17.44 14.33 6.99
C LYS A 84 16.88 15.75 6.81
N THR A 85 16.42 16.08 5.62
CA THR A 85 15.80 17.38 5.31
C THR A 85 14.53 17.57 6.11
N THR A 86 13.62 16.58 6.08
CA THR A 86 12.37 16.59 6.86
C THR A 86 12.63 16.77 8.34
N ARG A 87 13.57 16.01 8.92
CA ARG A 87 13.97 16.18 10.32
C ARG A 87 14.41 17.61 10.61
N ASN A 88 15.27 18.21 9.79
CA ASN A 88 15.81 19.55 10.02
C ASN A 88 14.72 20.60 9.98
N ILE A 89 13.76 20.48 9.06
CA ILE A 89 12.60 21.37 8.97
C ILE A 89 11.76 21.26 10.26
N PHE A 90 11.41 20.05 10.70
CA PHE A 90 10.59 19.89 11.89
C PHE A 90 11.32 20.21 13.20
N LEU A 91 12.64 20.12 13.26
CA LEU A 91 13.42 20.68 14.38
C LEU A 91 13.30 22.21 14.42
N ALA A 92 13.31 22.89 13.27
CA ALA A 92 13.07 24.32 13.20
C ALA A 92 11.62 24.67 13.60
N VAL A 93 10.63 23.90 13.14
CA VAL A 93 9.23 24.04 13.59
C VAL A 93 9.13 23.88 15.10
N ALA A 94 9.74 22.86 15.69
CA ALA A 94 9.74 22.64 17.13
C ALA A 94 10.39 23.81 17.91
N ALA A 95 11.49 24.35 17.38
CA ALA A 95 12.11 25.54 17.97
C ALA A 95 11.17 26.76 17.96
N ILE A 96 10.44 26.98 16.86
CA ILE A 96 9.42 28.04 16.76
C ILE A 96 8.28 27.79 17.76
N GLU A 97 7.82 26.55 17.92
CA GLU A 97 6.81 26.20 18.92
C GLU A 97 7.27 26.48 20.35
N VAL A 98 8.50 26.13 20.71
CA VAL A 98 9.09 26.43 22.03
C VAL A 98 9.19 27.94 22.24
N LEU A 99 9.59 28.70 21.23
CA LEU A 99 9.60 30.17 21.29
C LEU A 99 8.19 30.73 21.47
N GLY A 100 7.19 30.20 20.76
CA GLY A 100 5.78 30.59 20.91
C GLY A 100 5.28 30.36 22.34
N LEU A 101 5.60 29.21 22.93
CA LEU A 101 5.29 28.91 24.35
C LEU A 101 6.01 29.84 25.32
N ALA A 102 7.25 30.22 25.04
CA ALA A 102 8.00 31.18 25.84
C ALA A 102 7.40 32.60 25.74
N PHE A 103 6.99 33.03 24.56
CA PHE A 103 6.33 34.31 24.33
C PHE A 103 4.98 34.40 25.06
N ALA A 104 4.20 33.32 25.02
CA ALA A 104 2.90 33.26 25.71
C ALA A 104 2.99 33.46 27.23
N ARG A 105 4.14 33.10 27.83
CA ARG A 105 4.37 33.25 29.27
C ARG A 105 4.83 34.64 29.70
N ARG A 106 5.19 35.54 28.74
CA ARG A 106 5.70 36.88 29.04
C ARG A 106 4.76 37.97 28.51
N GLN A 107 4.22 38.81 29.40
CA GLN A 107 3.25 39.85 29.05
C GLN A 107 3.73 40.79 27.92
N ASN A 108 5.01 41.15 27.92
CA ASN A 108 5.61 42.04 26.90
C ASN A 108 5.84 41.35 25.55
N LEU A 109 5.80 40.00 25.47
CA LEU A 109 6.08 39.24 24.29
C LEU A 109 4.84 38.49 23.74
N VAL A 110 3.73 38.46 24.48
CA VAL A 110 2.52 37.70 24.14
C VAL A 110 1.98 37.99 22.72
N ARG A 111 2.15 39.26 22.26
CA ARG A 111 1.76 39.66 20.89
C ARG A 111 2.51 38.89 19.80
N TYR A 112 3.72 38.40 20.07
CA TYR A 112 4.55 37.66 19.12
C TYR A 112 4.18 36.18 19.03
N THR A 113 3.40 35.65 19.99
CA THR A 113 2.94 34.25 19.97
C THR A 113 2.21 33.91 18.66
N ARG A 114 1.33 34.83 18.22
CA ARG A 114 0.58 34.63 16.97
C ARG A 114 1.49 34.55 15.73
N TYR A 115 2.53 35.37 15.70
CA TYR A 115 3.51 35.32 14.60
C TYR A 115 4.31 34.02 14.62
N ALA A 116 4.70 33.54 15.81
CA ALA A 116 5.33 32.22 15.94
C ALA A 116 4.43 31.09 15.43
N HIS A 117 3.13 31.10 15.77
CA HIS A 117 2.18 30.09 15.28
C HIS A 117 1.99 30.15 13.75
N PHE A 118 1.93 31.35 13.16
CA PHE A 118 1.88 31.46 11.69
C PHE A 118 3.17 30.96 11.02
N ALA A 119 4.33 31.29 11.56
CA ALA A 119 5.61 30.79 11.07
C ALA A 119 5.72 29.26 11.18
N SER A 120 5.30 28.72 12.34
CA SER A 120 5.22 27.26 12.54
C SER A 120 4.28 26.59 11.56
N ALA A 121 3.10 27.17 11.32
CA ALA A 121 2.14 26.62 10.35
C ALA A 121 2.70 26.63 8.91
N ALA A 122 3.28 27.75 8.48
CA ALA A 122 3.84 27.89 7.14
C ALA A 122 5.00 26.90 6.89
N LEU A 123 5.96 26.86 7.84
CA LEU A 123 7.08 25.94 7.78
C LEU A 123 6.63 24.48 7.96
N GLY A 124 5.59 24.24 8.77
CA GLY A 124 4.97 22.95 8.98
C GLY A 124 4.31 22.37 7.72
N ILE A 125 3.62 23.21 6.94
CA ILE A 125 3.06 22.81 5.63
C ILE A 125 4.18 22.37 4.69
N PHE A 126 5.24 23.16 4.58
CA PHE A 126 6.40 22.80 3.76
C PHE A 126 7.05 21.50 4.25
N GLY A 127 7.22 21.35 5.58
CA GLY A 127 7.73 20.12 6.18
C GLY A 127 6.84 18.91 5.93
N ALA A 128 5.52 19.09 5.95
CA ALA A 128 4.56 18.01 5.64
C ALA A 128 4.67 17.56 4.16
N SER A 129 4.88 18.47 3.22
CA SER A 129 5.14 18.14 1.81
C SER A 129 6.42 17.30 1.67
N GLN A 130 7.51 17.72 2.33
CA GLN A 130 8.78 16.97 2.31
C GLN A 130 8.67 15.61 3.00
N LEU A 131 7.90 15.53 4.08
CA LEU A 131 7.60 14.27 4.77
C LEU A 131 6.84 13.31 3.88
N TYR A 132 5.84 13.80 3.12
CA TYR A 132 5.07 13.00 2.17
C TYR A 132 5.99 12.42 1.08
N GLU A 133 6.80 13.25 0.42
CA GLU A 133 7.74 12.82 -0.61
C GLU A 133 8.75 11.79 -0.07
N THR A 134 9.29 12.04 1.13
CA THR A 134 10.19 11.09 1.79
C THR A 134 9.50 9.75 2.08
N ALA A 135 8.23 9.77 2.49
CA ALA A 135 7.45 8.56 2.75
C ALA A 135 7.16 7.77 1.46
N GLU A 136 6.89 8.45 0.34
CA GLU A 136 6.75 7.81 -0.98
C GLU A 136 8.04 7.07 -1.39
N HIS A 137 9.21 7.72 -1.29
CA HIS A 137 10.48 7.07 -1.57
C HIS A 137 10.73 5.85 -0.67
N GLY A 138 10.35 5.92 0.62
CA GLY A 138 10.42 4.79 1.54
C GLY A 138 9.48 3.65 1.13
N GLY A 139 8.27 3.98 0.69
CA GLY A 139 7.31 3.02 0.15
C GLY A 139 7.85 2.33 -1.11
N GLU A 140 8.47 3.08 -2.02
CA GLU A 140 9.08 2.53 -3.23
C GLU A 140 10.21 1.55 -2.91
N LEU A 141 11.08 1.87 -1.94
CA LEU A 141 12.13 0.95 -1.48
C LEU A 141 11.54 -0.38 -0.98
N VAL A 142 10.43 -0.34 -0.25
CA VAL A 142 9.80 -1.55 0.31
C VAL A 142 9.08 -2.35 -0.77
N TYR A 143 8.28 -1.69 -1.62
CA TYR A 143 7.39 -2.38 -2.55
C TYR A 143 8.04 -2.70 -3.88
N SER A 144 8.87 -1.81 -4.43
CA SER A 144 9.48 -2.01 -5.75
C SER A 144 10.81 -2.76 -5.67
N TYR A 145 11.57 -2.52 -4.60
CA TYR A 145 12.90 -3.12 -4.44
C TYR A 145 12.98 -4.18 -3.34
N ALA A 146 11.87 -4.47 -2.67
CA ALA A 146 11.84 -5.41 -1.54
C ALA A 146 12.86 -5.07 -0.43
N GLY A 147 13.18 -3.78 -0.26
CA GLY A 147 14.18 -3.24 0.66
C GLY A 147 13.71 -3.10 2.10
N GLY A 148 12.58 -3.71 2.49
CA GLY A 148 12.09 -3.66 3.87
C GLY A 148 13.07 -4.32 4.84
N PRO A 149 13.50 -3.61 5.92
CA PRO A 149 14.43 -4.16 6.88
C PRO A 149 13.78 -5.28 7.73
N GLY A 150 14.46 -6.43 7.82
CA GLY A 150 14.30 -7.35 8.93
C GLY A 150 13.06 -8.25 8.98
N LEU A 151 12.19 -8.25 7.97
CA LEU A 151 10.98 -9.09 7.97
C LEU A 151 11.15 -10.45 7.27
N ARG A 152 12.35 -10.77 6.78
CA ARG A 152 12.62 -12.06 6.15
C ARG A 152 13.16 -13.05 7.18
N THR A 153 12.53 -14.22 7.21
CA THR A 153 12.84 -15.25 8.20
C THR A 153 14.06 -16.09 7.82
N GLY A 154 14.55 -15.96 6.58
CA GLY A 154 15.53 -16.85 5.98
C GLY A 154 14.92 -18.11 5.33
N ASP A 155 13.59 -18.28 5.40
CA ASP A 155 12.89 -19.35 4.68
C ASP A 155 12.96 -19.09 3.15
N PRO A 156 13.43 -20.05 2.34
CA PRO A 156 13.41 -19.95 0.89
C PRO A 156 12.04 -19.58 0.29
N LYS A 157 10.95 -19.96 0.96
CA LYS A 157 9.59 -19.59 0.59
C LYS A 157 9.33 -18.07 0.63
N ASP A 158 10.10 -17.30 1.36
CA ASP A 158 9.97 -15.84 1.37
C ASP A 158 10.33 -15.27 -0.01
N VAL A 159 11.33 -15.82 -0.68
CA VAL A 159 11.70 -15.45 -2.05
C VAL A 159 10.58 -15.82 -3.04
N GLU A 160 10.01 -17.02 -2.89
CA GLU A 160 8.88 -17.46 -3.74
C GLU A 160 7.67 -16.55 -3.59
N ARG A 161 7.32 -16.14 -2.35
CA ARG A 161 6.21 -15.22 -2.08
C ARG A 161 6.43 -13.85 -2.71
N LEU A 162 7.65 -13.29 -2.59
CA LEU A 162 8.00 -12.00 -3.20
C LEU A 162 7.94 -12.07 -4.72
N LEU A 163 8.46 -13.14 -5.32
CA LEU A 163 8.41 -13.34 -6.77
C LEU A 163 6.97 -13.46 -7.25
N LEU A 164 6.14 -14.27 -6.57
CA LEU A 164 4.73 -14.42 -6.92
C LEU A 164 3.98 -13.09 -6.84
N ALA A 165 4.21 -12.32 -5.76
CA ALA A 165 3.60 -11.01 -5.59
C ALA A 165 4.04 -10.02 -6.69
N GLY A 166 5.33 -9.98 -7.03
CA GLY A 166 5.88 -9.13 -8.10
C GLY A 166 5.27 -9.46 -9.45
N LEU A 167 5.29 -10.73 -9.84
CA LEU A 167 4.69 -11.21 -11.11
C LEU A 167 3.18 -10.89 -11.17
N TYR A 168 2.46 -11.09 -10.06
CA TYR A 168 1.04 -10.79 -9.95
C TYR A 168 0.75 -9.31 -10.15
N ASN A 169 1.43 -8.45 -9.40
CA ASN A 169 1.21 -7.01 -9.46
C ASN A 169 1.52 -6.46 -10.87
N GLN A 170 2.64 -6.87 -11.46
CA GLN A 170 2.99 -6.46 -12.82
C GLN A 170 1.97 -6.96 -13.85
N SER A 171 1.53 -8.22 -13.76
CA SER A 171 0.50 -8.76 -14.68
C SER A 171 -0.82 -7.98 -14.57
N ARG A 172 -1.19 -7.52 -13.37
CA ARG A 172 -2.38 -6.68 -13.15
C ARG A 172 -2.23 -5.31 -13.80
N GLU A 173 -1.07 -4.70 -13.69
CA GLU A 173 -0.80 -3.38 -14.28
C GLU A 173 -0.75 -3.45 -15.82
N ASP A 174 -0.16 -4.50 -16.37
CA ASP A 174 -0.15 -4.77 -17.81
C ASP A 174 -1.57 -4.95 -18.36
N ARG A 175 -2.43 -5.68 -17.63
CA ARG A 175 -3.85 -5.84 -18.00
C ARG A 175 -4.61 -4.50 -17.98
N LYS A 176 -4.41 -3.67 -16.94
CA LYS A 176 -5.01 -2.32 -16.89
C LYS A 176 -4.58 -1.47 -18.08
N SER A 177 -3.31 -1.57 -18.44
CA SER A 177 -2.71 -0.86 -19.60
C SER A 177 -3.02 -1.55 -20.93
N LYS A 178 -3.87 -2.59 -20.96
CA LYS A 178 -4.22 -3.38 -22.14
C LYS A 178 -3.05 -4.09 -22.85
N ARG A 179 -1.94 -4.28 -22.11
CA ARG A 179 -0.78 -5.06 -22.59
C ARG A 179 -1.02 -6.56 -22.30
N PHE A 180 -2.02 -7.13 -22.94
CA PHE A 180 -2.47 -8.50 -22.65
C PHE A 180 -1.44 -9.58 -22.97
N ALA A 181 -0.57 -9.35 -23.95
CA ALA A 181 0.51 -10.28 -24.29
C ALA A 181 1.56 -10.36 -23.19
N ASP A 182 1.99 -9.18 -22.64
CA ASP A 182 2.95 -9.10 -21.56
C ASP A 182 2.39 -9.72 -20.28
N ALA A 183 1.15 -9.37 -19.94
CA ALA A 183 0.44 -9.97 -18.81
C ALA A 183 0.35 -11.50 -18.93
N ALA A 184 0.08 -12.03 -20.14
CA ALA A 184 0.00 -13.47 -20.37
C ALA A 184 1.36 -14.18 -20.16
N GLY A 185 2.47 -13.53 -20.54
CA GLY A 185 3.83 -14.04 -20.29
C GLY A 185 4.10 -14.18 -18.77
N LEU A 186 3.74 -13.16 -17.98
CA LEU A 186 3.88 -13.19 -16.52
C LEU A 186 2.99 -14.26 -15.88
N VAL A 187 1.76 -14.40 -16.36
CA VAL A 187 0.83 -15.45 -15.89
C VAL A 187 1.38 -16.84 -16.22
N ALA A 188 1.98 -17.03 -17.40
CA ALA A 188 2.61 -18.31 -17.76
C ALA A 188 3.77 -18.65 -16.81
N GLU A 189 4.60 -17.68 -16.47
CA GLU A 189 5.69 -17.86 -15.50
C GLU A 189 5.16 -18.20 -14.10
N MET A 190 4.10 -17.53 -13.63
CA MET A 190 3.45 -17.88 -12.35
C MET A 190 2.92 -19.31 -12.39
N ARG A 191 2.26 -19.74 -13.46
CA ARG A 191 1.74 -21.11 -13.61
C ARG A 191 2.85 -22.17 -13.61
N ARG A 192 4.00 -21.85 -14.21
CA ARG A 192 5.15 -22.76 -14.23
C ARG A 192 5.74 -22.97 -12.84
N ARG A 193 5.80 -21.90 -12.02
CA ARG A 193 6.40 -21.96 -10.67
C ARG A 193 5.42 -22.40 -9.59
N PHE A 194 4.15 -22.02 -9.73
CA PHE A 194 3.09 -22.23 -8.72
C PHE A 194 1.88 -22.97 -9.34
N PRO A 195 2.06 -24.17 -9.93
CA PRO A 195 1.01 -24.85 -10.69
C PRO A 195 -0.20 -25.24 -9.83
N ASN A 196 0.00 -25.44 -8.54
CA ASN A 196 -1.03 -25.86 -7.58
C ASN A 196 -1.72 -24.70 -6.87
N ASP A 197 -1.24 -23.45 -7.04
CA ASP A 197 -1.90 -22.30 -6.46
C ASP A 197 -3.21 -21.99 -7.19
N THR A 198 -4.32 -22.03 -6.44
CA THR A 198 -5.66 -21.82 -6.99
C THR A 198 -5.82 -20.45 -7.64
N ASN A 199 -5.25 -19.40 -7.06
CA ASN A 199 -5.36 -18.05 -7.63
C ASN A 199 -4.55 -17.94 -8.94
N VAL A 200 -3.36 -18.54 -8.99
CA VAL A 200 -2.54 -18.60 -10.20
C VAL A 200 -3.26 -19.38 -11.32
N ARG A 201 -3.94 -20.47 -10.99
CA ARG A 201 -4.75 -21.22 -11.97
C ARG A 201 -5.87 -20.33 -12.52
N PHE A 202 -6.58 -19.59 -11.68
CA PHE A 202 -7.60 -18.65 -12.12
C PHE A 202 -7.04 -17.47 -12.92
N LEU A 203 -5.84 -16.96 -12.61
CA LEU A 203 -5.16 -15.96 -13.45
C LEU A 203 -4.92 -16.49 -14.86
N GLY A 204 -4.60 -17.79 -15.00
CA GLY A 204 -4.53 -18.47 -16.30
C GLY A 204 -5.86 -18.42 -17.06
N VAL A 205 -6.98 -18.66 -16.36
CA VAL A 205 -8.32 -18.54 -16.96
C VAL A 205 -8.63 -17.10 -17.39
N GLU A 206 -8.31 -16.12 -16.54
CA GLU A 206 -8.46 -14.69 -16.88
C GLU A 206 -7.65 -14.31 -18.11
N SER A 207 -6.41 -14.80 -18.23
CA SER A 207 -5.55 -14.57 -19.39
C SER A 207 -6.13 -15.17 -20.68
N LEU A 208 -6.80 -16.31 -20.59
CA LEU A 208 -7.52 -16.91 -21.73
C LEU A 208 -8.75 -16.07 -22.12
N MET A 209 -9.50 -15.56 -21.14
CA MET A 209 -10.62 -14.64 -21.39
C MET A 209 -10.18 -13.36 -22.10
N ASP A 210 -9.08 -12.74 -21.65
CA ASP A 210 -8.53 -11.54 -22.28
C ASP A 210 -8.16 -11.75 -23.76
N ARG A 211 -7.68 -12.96 -24.10
CA ARG A 211 -7.36 -13.35 -25.47
C ARG A 211 -8.55 -13.91 -26.27
N LYS A 212 -9.73 -13.93 -25.66
CA LYS A 212 -10.97 -14.47 -26.24
C LYS A 212 -10.88 -15.98 -26.61
N ASP A 213 -9.99 -16.71 -25.95
CA ASP A 213 -9.90 -18.15 -26.08
C ASP A 213 -10.91 -18.84 -25.15
N TYR A 214 -12.17 -18.73 -25.49
CA TYR A 214 -13.27 -19.25 -24.69
C TYR A 214 -13.30 -20.76 -24.56
N ARG A 215 -12.81 -21.49 -25.60
CA ARG A 215 -12.68 -22.94 -25.49
C ARG A 215 -11.58 -23.35 -24.53
N GLY A 216 -10.45 -22.65 -24.57
CA GLY A 216 -9.38 -22.79 -23.56
C GLY A 216 -9.85 -22.49 -22.15
N VAL A 217 -10.71 -21.48 -21.96
CA VAL A 217 -11.34 -21.18 -20.67
C VAL A 217 -12.13 -22.38 -20.16
N LEU A 218 -13.02 -22.96 -20.99
CA LEU A 218 -13.82 -24.13 -20.60
C LEU A 218 -12.91 -25.29 -20.17
N THR A 219 -11.93 -25.65 -21.01
CA THR A 219 -10.96 -26.70 -20.67
C THR A 219 -10.22 -26.42 -19.36
N ALA A 220 -9.79 -25.18 -19.16
CA ALA A 220 -9.05 -24.79 -17.94
C ALA A 220 -9.91 -24.88 -16.68
N VAL A 221 -11.16 -24.39 -16.72
CA VAL A 221 -12.05 -24.46 -15.54
C VAL A 221 -12.51 -25.90 -15.27
N ASP A 222 -12.69 -26.72 -16.30
CA ASP A 222 -13.07 -28.13 -16.15
C ASP A 222 -11.96 -28.98 -15.52
N SER A 223 -10.71 -28.58 -15.67
CA SER A 223 -9.57 -29.23 -15.02
C SER A 223 -9.44 -28.89 -13.52
N MET A 224 -10.25 -27.96 -13.01
CA MET A 224 -10.22 -27.56 -11.59
C MET A 224 -11.24 -28.35 -10.77
N SER A 225 -10.81 -28.90 -9.65
CA SER A 225 -11.69 -29.60 -8.71
C SER A 225 -11.67 -28.88 -7.37
N PHE A 226 -12.86 -28.63 -6.81
CA PHE A 226 -13.05 -27.97 -5.51
C PHE A 226 -14.00 -28.77 -4.62
N ALA A 227 -13.80 -28.73 -3.32
CA ALA A 227 -14.70 -29.36 -2.36
C ALA A 227 -16.13 -28.82 -2.53
N ALA A 228 -17.13 -29.64 -2.23
CA ALA A 228 -18.53 -29.26 -2.31
C ALA A 228 -18.86 -28.04 -1.44
N THR A 229 -18.14 -27.86 -0.35
CA THR A 229 -18.27 -26.75 0.61
C THR A 229 -17.53 -25.48 0.21
N ASP A 230 -16.69 -25.51 -0.83
CA ASP A 230 -15.91 -24.37 -1.28
C ASP A 230 -16.75 -23.44 -2.16
N ALA A 231 -17.66 -22.71 -1.52
CA ALA A 231 -18.56 -21.78 -2.19
C ALA A 231 -17.85 -20.75 -3.06
N ARG A 232 -16.69 -20.23 -2.59
CA ARG A 232 -15.94 -19.17 -3.29
C ARG A 232 -15.38 -19.64 -4.62
N ASN A 233 -14.62 -20.74 -4.61
CA ASN A 233 -13.95 -21.20 -5.81
C ASN A 233 -14.93 -21.85 -6.78
N ARG A 234 -15.97 -22.53 -6.30
CA ARG A 234 -17.05 -23.07 -7.14
C ARG A 234 -17.85 -21.95 -7.83
N ALA A 235 -18.18 -20.87 -7.11
CA ALA A 235 -18.86 -19.72 -7.72
C ALA A 235 -17.97 -19.05 -8.79
N ARG A 236 -16.66 -18.89 -8.53
CA ARG A 236 -15.71 -18.32 -9.48
C ARG A 236 -15.58 -19.21 -10.74
N GLN A 237 -15.46 -20.50 -10.55
CA GLN A 237 -15.41 -21.49 -11.65
C GLN A 237 -16.67 -21.45 -12.51
N ALA A 238 -17.87 -21.49 -11.88
CA ALA A 238 -19.13 -21.40 -12.59
C ALA A 238 -19.30 -20.07 -13.35
N THR A 239 -18.82 -18.97 -12.77
CA THR A 239 -18.85 -17.65 -13.42
C THR A 239 -18.02 -17.66 -14.70
N PHE A 240 -16.77 -18.10 -14.67
CA PHE A 240 -15.92 -18.17 -15.87
C PHE A 240 -16.48 -19.12 -16.93
N ARG A 241 -17.02 -20.26 -16.50
CA ARG A 241 -17.67 -21.21 -17.42
C ARG A 241 -18.87 -20.57 -18.12
N ALA A 242 -19.75 -19.88 -17.37
CA ALA A 242 -20.90 -19.20 -17.92
C ALA A 242 -20.49 -18.06 -18.87
N ASP A 243 -19.48 -17.24 -18.50
CA ASP A 243 -19.00 -16.16 -19.35
C ASP A 243 -18.42 -16.68 -20.67
N ALA A 244 -17.70 -17.79 -20.65
CA ALA A 244 -17.19 -18.42 -21.85
C ALA A 244 -18.32 -18.95 -22.74
N TRP A 245 -19.36 -19.58 -22.14
CA TRP A 245 -20.52 -20.05 -22.90
C TRP A 245 -21.32 -18.90 -23.51
N LEU A 246 -21.52 -17.81 -22.77
CA LEU A 246 -22.20 -16.61 -23.31
C LEU A 246 -21.42 -16.01 -24.48
N ALA A 247 -20.10 -15.91 -24.35
CA ALA A 247 -19.24 -15.43 -25.43
C ALA A 247 -19.23 -16.32 -26.66
N LEU A 248 -19.58 -17.62 -26.51
CA LEU A 248 -19.78 -18.59 -27.60
C LEU A 248 -21.24 -18.63 -28.10
N ASN A 249 -22.12 -17.70 -27.68
CA ASN A 249 -23.55 -17.66 -28.01
C ASN A 249 -24.33 -18.93 -27.59
N LYS A 250 -24.02 -19.46 -26.39
CA LYS A 250 -24.67 -20.66 -25.83
C LYS A 250 -25.29 -20.34 -24.46
N PRO A 251 -26.40 -19.58 -24.40
CA PRO A 251 -26.99 -19.13 -23.13
C PRO A 251 -27.52 -20.30 -22.29
N ASP A 252 -28.04 -21.35 -22.89
CA ASP A 252 -28.52 -22.52 -22.14
C ASP A 252 -27.39 -23.25 -21.42
N SER A 253 -26.23 -23.37 -22.05
CA SER A 253 -25.03 -23.92 -21.41
C SER A 253 -24.51 -23.04 -20.29
N ALA A 254 -24.61 -21.72 -20.44
CA ALA A 254 -24.27 -20.79 -19.40
C ALA A 254 -25.20 -20.90 -18.18
N ARG A 255 -26.52 -21.02 -18.40
CA ARG A 255 -27.49 -21.29 -17.33
C ARG A 255 -27.19 -22.61 -16.62
N ALA A 256 -26.97 -23.68 -17.39
CA ALA A 256 -26.62 -24.99 -16.85
C ALA A 256 -25.35 -24.98 -16.00
N ALA A 257 -24.38 -24.12 -16.32
CA ALA A 257 -23.15 -23.94 -15.54
C ALA A 257 -23.39 -23.24 -14.19
N LEU A 258 -24.34 -22.30 -14.11
CA LEU A 258 -24.60 -21.50 -12.90
C LEU A 258 -25.63 -22.15 -11.97
N ALA A 259 -26.69 -22.75 -12.51
CA ALA A 259 -27.85 -23.22 -11.74
C ALA A 259 -27.49 -24.15 -10.58
N PRO A 260 -26.63 -25.18 -10.73
CA PRO A 260 -26.26 -26.06 -9.62
C PRO A 260 -25.53 -25.33 -8.47
N VAL A 261 -24.74 -24.30 -8.81
CA VAL A 261 -23.96 -23.55 -7.81
C VAL A 261 -24.86 -22.54 -7.09
N VAL A 262 -25.81 -21.92 -7.78
CA VAL A 262 -26.83 -21.06 -7.18
C VAL A 262 -27.71 -21.87 -6.22
N THR A 263 -28.13 -23.07 -6.59
CA THR A 263 -28.90 -23.97 -5.72
C THR A 263 -28.11 -24.38 -4.47
N ALA A 264 -26.82 -24.69 -4.63
CA ALA A 264 -25.97 -25.08 -3.51
C ALA A 264 -25.62 -23.91 -2.57
N PHE A 265 -25.60 -22.66 -3.07
CA PHE A 265 -25.23 -21.46 -2.33
C PHE A 265 -26.24 -20.32 -2.54
N PRO A 266 -27.50 -20.44 -2.07
CA PRO A 266 -28.58 -19.49 -2.34
C PRO A 266 -28.33 -18.08 -1.77
N GLN A 267 -27.45 -17.94 -0.78
CA GLN A 267 -27.01 -16.65 -0.21
C GLN A 267 -26.10 -15.85 -1.13
N ASN A 268 -25.58 -16.44 -2.21
CA ASN A 268 -24.76 -15.74 -3.19
C ASN A 268 -25.63 -14.96 -4.17
N THR A 269 -26.10 -13.77 -3.73
CA THR A 269 -27.00 -12.90 -4.50
C THR A 269 -26.40 -12.47 -5.84
N ARG A 270 -25.07 -12.29 -5.94
CA ARG A 270 -24.38 -11.92 -7.17
C ARG A 270 -24.47 -13.03 -8.23
N LEU A 271 -24.28 -14.28 -7.83
CA LEU A 271 -24.34 -15.42 -8.75
C LEU A 271 -25.78 -15.65 -9.21
N LYS A 272 -26.77 -15.48 -8.30
CA LYS A 272 -28.19 -15.55 -8.62
C LYS A 272 -28.57 -14.46 -9.63
N ALA A 273 -28.22 -13.20 -9.38
CA ALA A 273 -28.50 -12.10 -10.31
C ALA A 273 -27.90 -12.35 -11.70
N LYS A 274 -26.69 -12.95 -11.75
CA LYS A 274 -26.07 -13.32 -13.02
C LYS A 274 -26.89 -14.41 -13.76
N LEU A 275 -27.36 -15.44 -13.06
CA LEU A 275 -28.22 -16.47 -13.63
C LEU A 275 -29.50 -15.88 -14.19
N ASP A 276 -30.17 -15.01 -13.41
CA ASP A 276 -31.44 -14.36 -13.78
C ASP A 276 -31.29 -13.39 -14.97
N SER A 277 -30.09 -12.85 -15.20
CA SER A 277 -29.81 -11.94 -16.31
C SER A 277 -29.60 -12.63 -17.67
N ILE A 278 -29.42 -13.93 -17.70
CA ILE A 278 -29.22 -14.69 -18.95
C ILE A 278 -30.59 -14.91 -19.60
N LYS A 279 -30.78 -14.37 -20.77
CA LYS A 279 -32.01 -14.53 -21.59
C LYS A 279 -31.95 -15.76 -22.47
#